data_a1e112a8139597d524aabdf763e3fdd3
#
_entry.id   a1e112a8139597d524aabdf763e3fdd3
#
_cell.length_a   1.000
_cell.length_b   1.000
_cell.length_c   1.000
_cell.angle_alpha   90.00
_cell.angle_beta   90.00
_cell.angle_gamma   90.00
#
_symmetry.space_group_name_H-M   'P 1'
#
loop_
_entity.id
_entity.type
_entity.pdbx_description
1 polymer ?
#
loop_
_entity_poly.entity_id
_entity_poly.type
_entity_poly.pdbx_seq_one_letter_code
_entity_poly.pdbx_strand_id
1 'polypeptide(L)'
;MRIAFDQPTVNLSDSFKAYDVRGIDDQTLNADAALAIGFAFVEVTGADTVLVGGDMRPSSEEYVAAFTRGSMAAGADVVQLGLISTDMLYHASGVLDAPGVVFTASHNPAGYNGIKMTRAGAVPISADTGLADIQRLAQGYLDAGCITAAETIGTVREQDTLADYARYLRSLVDLSSIRRLKVVVDAGNGMAGYTTPAVLGDQVLEALPIDIIPLYFELDGTFPNHPANPIEPENLMDLQAAVRAHEADIGLAFDGDADRCFVIDERGEPISPSAITAMVAVREIARAQDAGETTPVIIYNLITSKVVPEVVEAAGGRAIETRVGHSFIKAYMAEHGAVFGGEHSAHYYFRDFFNADTGMLAAMHVLAMLGATDAPASVLAAEYSPYVASGEINTEVDDQAGTIARVLAEFDPGVETTVHSMDGTTVSAADGTWWFNIRPSNTEPLLRFNAEAPDVATMEWLRDSVLAIIRA
;
A
#
# COMPACT_ATOMS: atom_id res chain seq x y z
N MET A 1 -38.37 -1.60 9.05
CA MET A 1 -38.49 -2.95 8.50
C MET A 1 -37.32 -3.80 9.06
N ARG A 2 -37.56 -5.08 9.46
CA ARG A 2 -36.48 -5.99 9.86
C ARG A 2 -35.92 -6.69 8.62
N ILE A 3 -34.61 -6.78 8.52
CA ILE A 3 -33.88 -7.52 7.51
C ILE A 3 -33.15 -8.66 8.24
N ALA A 4 -33.56 -9.91 8.00
CA ALA A 4 -32.95 -11.09 8.60
C ALA A 4 -31.69 -11.48 7.84
N PHE A 5 -30.78 -12.17 8.52
CA PHE A 5 -29.61 -12.79 7.93
C PHE A 5 -29.91 -14.25 7.59
N ASP A 6 -29.38 -14.70 6.47
CA ASP A 6 -29.68 -16.02 5.91
C ASP A 6 -28.48 -16.98 5.99
N GLN A 7 -27.27 -16.44 6.15
CA GLN A 7 -26.03 -17.21 6.20
C GLN A 7 -25.60 -17.53 7.65
N PRO A 8 -24.72 -18.52 7.85
CA PRO A 8 -24.15 -18.79 9.18
C PRO A 8 -23.46 -17.55 9.76
N THR A 9 -23.68 -17.30 11.05
CA THR A 9 -23.02 -16.21 11.76
C THR A 9 -21.52 -16.45 11.81
N VAL A 10 -20.73 -15.49 11.32
CA VAL A 10 -19.27 -15.49 11.40
C VAL A 10 -18.80 -14.67 12.61
N ASN A 11 -17.59 -14.99 13.10
CA ASN A 11 -16.94 -14.20 14.14
C ASN A 11 -16.06 -13.13 13.48
N LEU A 12 -16.47 -11.88 13.55
CA LEU A 12 -15.76 -10.76 12.90
C LEU A 12 -14.37 -10.50 13.50
N SER A 13 -14.06 -10.99 14.73
CA SER A 13 -12.72 -10.87 15.30
C SER A 13 -11.66 -11.62 14.46
N ASP A 14 -12.07 -12.60 13.67
CA ASP A 14 -11.17 -13.38 12.82
C ASP A 14 -10.78 -12.61 11.55
N SER A 15 -11.62 -11.67 11.10
CA SER A 15 -11.42 -10.89 9.87
C SER A 15 -11.04 -9.42 10.10
N PHE A 16 -11.43 -8.79 11.21
CA PHE A 16 -11.02 -7.42 11.51
C PHE A 16 -9.56 -7.37 11.96
N LYS A 17 -8.76 -6.56 11.29
CA LYS A 17 -7.35 -6.33 11.58
C LYS A 17 -7.15 -4.91 12.14
N ALA A 18 -5.91 -4.47 12.30
CA ALA A 18 -5.62 -3.15 12.85
C ALA A 18 -6.10 -1.98 11.96
N TYR A 19 -6.18 -2.20 10.64
CA TYR A 19 -6.41 -1.13 9.66
C TYR A 19 -7.50 -1.42 8.62
N ASP A 20 -7.89 -2.68 8.47
CA ASP A 20 -8.84 -3.13 7.47
C ASP A 20 -9.56 -4.41 7.91
N VAL A 21 -10.43 -4.91 7.07
CA VAL A 21 -11.06 -6.23 7.21
C VAL A 21 -10.42 -7.17 6.20
N ARG A 22 -9.99 -8.36 6.64
CA ARG A 22 -9.49 -9.43 5.77
C ARG A 22 -9.97 -10.76 6.28
N GLY A 23 -10.75 -11.47 5.49
CA GLY A 23 -11.33 -12.75 5.83
C GLY A 23 -11.20 -13.78 4.71
N ILE A 24 -11.34 -15.04 5.09
CA ILE A 24 -11.50 -16.15 4.16
C ILE A 24 -12.97 -16.16 3.73
N ASP A 25 -13.17 -16.16 2.42
CA ASP A 25 -14.46 -16.12 1.78
C ASP A 25 -15.38 -17.25 2.27
N ASP A 26 -16.65 -16.93 2.60
CA ASP A 26 -17.65 -17.80 3.20
C ASP A 26 -17.28 -18.47 4.55
N GLN A 27 -16.10 -18.19 5.10
CA GLN A 27 -15.66 -18.76 6.38
C GLN A 27 -15.59 -17.73 7.50
N THR A 28 -14.86 -16.63 7.29
CA THR A 28 -14.70 -15.55 8.27
C THR A 28 -15.26 -14.21 7.78
N LEU A 29 -15.66 -14.14 6.51
CA LEU A 29 -16.37 -13.02 5.89
C LEU A 29 -17.39 -13.59 4.90
N ASN A 30 -18.63 -13.09 4.94
CA ASN A 30 -19.70 -13.48 4.04
C ASN A 30 -20.65 -12.31 3.73
N ALA A 31 -21.65 -12.52 2.90
CA ALA A 31 -22.56 -11.45 2.48
C ALA A 31 -23.39 -10.86 3.65
N ASP A 32 -23.81 -11.66 4.63
CA ASP A 32 -24.51 -11.14 5.80
C ASP A 32 -23.59 -10.30 6.70
N ALA A 33 -22.31 -10.69 6.82
CA ALA A 33 -21.30 -9.87 7.47
C ALA A 33 -21.09 -8.55 6.73
N ALA A 34 -20.98 -8.56 5.40
CA ALA A 34 -20.86 -7.35 4.60
C ALA A 34 -22.07 -6.42 4.76
N LEU A 35 -23.28 -6.97 4.82
CA LEU A 35 -24.50 -6.22 5.07
C LEU A 35 -24.51 -5.58 6.47
N ALA A 36 -24.16 -6.36 7.50
CA ALA A 36 -24.08 -5.86 8.89
C ALA A 36 -23.01 -4.77 9.05
N ILE A 37 -21.85 -4.96 8.39
CA ILE A 37 -20.76 -3.98 8.35
C ILE A 37 -21.22 -2.70 7.65
N GLY A 38 -21.94 -2.80 6.53
CA GLY A 38 -22.47 -1.64 5.81
C GLY A 38 -23.43 -0.79 6.64
N PHE A 39 -24.30 -1.45 7.40
CA PHE A 39 -25.20 -0.78 8.34
C PHE A 39 -24.41 -0.08 9.47
N ALA A 40 -23.49 -0.81 10.11
CA ALA A 40 -22.64 -0.28 11.18
C ALA A 40 -21.73 0.86 10.71
N PHE A 41 -21.21 0.78 9.48
CA PHE A 41 -20.38 1.81 8.87
C PHE A 41 -21.10 3.17 8.83
N VAL A 42 -22.35 3.18 8.37
CA VAL A 42 -23.17 4.39 8.34
C VAL A 42 -23.40 4.94 9.74
N GLU A 43 -23.75 4.09 10.71
CA GLU A 43 -23.95 4.53 12.11
C GLU A 43 -22.68 5.15 12.73
N VAL A 44 -21.50 4.57 12.47
CA VAL A 44 -20.24 5.05 13.03
C VAL A 44 -19.73 6.30 12.32
N THR A 45 -19.93 6.38 11.01
CA THR A 45 -19.47 7.55 10.23
C THR A 45 -20.47 8.71 10.25
N GLY A 46 -21.74 8.43 10.50
CA GLY A 46 -22.83 9.40 10.37
C GLY A 46 -23.04 9.86 8.93
N ALA A 47 -22.72 9.04 7.96
CA ALA A 47 -22.71 9.42 6.55
C ALA A 47 -24.11 9.50 5.95
N ASP A 48 -24.41 10.59 5.27
CA ASP A 48 -25.60 10.72 4.42
C ASP A 48 -25.40 10.05 3.04
N THR A 49 -24.15 9.95 2.58
CA THR A 49 -23.76 9.32 1.32
C THR A 49 -22.52 8.45 1.53
N VAL A 50 -22.52 7.24 0.97
CA VAL A 50 -21.40 6.28 1.05
C VAL A 50 -20.96 5.86 -0.35
N LEU A 51 -19.64 5.86 -0.60
CA LEU A 51 -19.03 5.35 -1.83
C LEU A 51 -18.72 3.88 -1.67
N VAL A 52 -19.09 3.05 -2.63
CA VAL A 52 -18.88 1.60 -2.56
C VAL A 52 -18.37 1.07 -3.91
N GLY A 53 -17.25 0.36 -3.88
CA GLY A 53 -16.74 -0.35 -5.04
C GLY A 53 -16.02 -1.63 -4.65
N GLY A 54 -15.53 -2.37 -5.62
CA GLY A 54 -14.82 -3.61 -5.39
C GLY A 54 -13.76 -3.89 -6.46
N ASP A 55 -12.84 -4.78 -6.12
CA ASP A 55 -11.85 -5.31 -7.06
C ASP A 55 -12.43 -6.49 -7.87
N MET A 56 -11.58 -7.15 -8.66
CA MET A 56 -11.94 -8.25 -9.54
C MET A 56 -12.15 -9.61 -8.82
N ARG A 57 -12.10 -9.69 -7.50
CA ARG A 57 -12.26 -10.95 -6.76
C ARG A 57 -13.68 -11.49 -6.93
N PRO A 58 -13.84 -12.84 -7.02
CA PRO A 58 -15.15 -13.46 -7.33
C PRO A 58 -16.27 -13.07 -6.35
N SER A 59 -15.96 -12.89 -5.06
CA SER A 59 -16.97 -12.53 -4.04
C SER A 59 -17.19 -11.02 -3.90
N SER A 60 -16.39 -10.17 -4.55
CA SER A 60 -16.48 -8.71 -4.40
C SER A 60 -17.84 -8.16 -4.83
N GLU A 61 -18.41 -8.64 -5.94
CA GLU A 61 -19.72 -8.18 -6.43
C GLU A 61 -20.84 -8.46 -5.41
N GLU A 62 -20.87 -9.68 -4.85
CA GLU A 62 -21.87 -10.06 -3.83
C GLU A 62 -21.73 -9.23 -2.57
N TYR A 63 -20.49 -9.02 -2.10
CA TYR A 63 -20.22 -8.25 -0.88
C TYR A 63 -20.50 -6.76 -1.06
N VAL A 64 -20.18 -6.17 -2.21
CA VAL A 64 -20.56 -4.81 -2.59
C VAL A 64 -22.07 -4.64 -2.54
N ALA A 65 -22.82 -5.58 -3.13
CA ALA A 65 -24.29 -5.55 -3.13
C ALA A 65 -24.87 -5.68 -1.71
N ALA A 66 -24.30 -6.55 -0.87
CA ALA A 66 -24.74 -6.73 0.51
C ALA A 66 -24.44 -5.50 1.38
N PHE A 67 -23.25 -4.95 1.31
CA PHE A 67 -22.85 -3.73 2.01
C PHE A 67 -23.72 -2.52 1.59
N THR A 68 -23.98 -2.39 0.28
CA THR A 68 -24.90 -1.36 -0.26
C THR A 68 -26.27 -1.47 0.39
N ARG A 69 -26.85 -2.68 0.46
CA ARG A 69 -28.14 -2.91 1.13
C ARG A 69 -28.11 -2.51 2.61
N GLY A 70 -27.01 -2.84 3.31
CA GLY A 70 -26.81 -2.46 4.71
C GLY A 70 -26.76 -0.95 4.90
N SER A 71 -25.96 -0.25 4.08
CA SER A 71 -25.83 1.21 4.12
C SER A 71 -27.16 1.93 3.82
N MET A 72 -27.87 1.47 2.78
CA MET A 72 -29.21 2.00 2.46
C MET A 72 -30.22 1.75 3.60
N ALA A 73 -30.17 0.57 4.22
CA ALA A 73 -31.03 0.24 5.35
C ALA A 73 -30.76 1.12 6.58
N ALA A 74 -29.54 1.60 6.75
CA ALA A 74 -29.17 2.58 7.77
C ALA A 74 -29.61 4.02 7.42
N GLY A 75 -30.09 4.27 6.20
CA GLY A 75 -30.63 5.55 5.73
C GLY A 75 -29.69 6.34 4.81
N ALA A 76 -28.48 5.86 4.53
CA ALA A 76 -27.54 6.55 3.66
C ALA A 76 -27.80 6.26 2.17
N ASP A 77 -27.63 7.27 1.33
CA ASP A 77 -27.53 7.09 -0.12
C ASP A 77 -26.21 6.42 -0.50
N VAL A 78 -26.21 5.59 -1.51
CA VAL A 78 -25.01 4.88 -1.98
C VAL A 78 -24.66 5.29 -3.40
N VAL A 79 -23.38 5.59 -3.60
CA VAL A 79 -22.77 5.76 -4.92
C VAL A 79 -21.94 4.51 -5.22
N GLN A 80 -22.43 3.66 -6.10
CA GLN A 80 -21.67 2.50 -6.58
C GLN A 80 -20.65 2.93 -7.62
N LEU A 81 -19.38 2.68 -7.33
CA LEU A 81 -18.26 3.03 -8.20
C LEU A 81 -17.90 1.90 -9.19
N GLY A 82 -18.52 0.71 -9.02
CA GLY A 82 -18.23 -0.47 -9.82
C GLY A 82 -16.85 -1.07 -9.50
N LEU A 83 -16.14 -1.48 -10.54
CA LEU A 83 -14.75 -1.95 -10.45
C LEU A 83 -13.82 -0.77 -10.18
N ILE A 84 -13.09 -0.82 -9.07
CA ILE A 84 -12.12 0.20 -8.67
C ILE A 84 -10.89 -0.43 -8.01
N SER A 85 -9.74 0.20 -8.20
CA SER A 85 -8.54 -0.01 -7.37
C SER A 85 -8.68 0.71 -6.03
N THR A 86 -7.80 0.38 -5.08
CA THR A 86 -7.79 1.05 -3.77
C THR A 86 -7.57 2.56 -3.90
N ASP A 87 -6.65 2.99 -4.74
CA ASP A 87 -6.36 4.41 -4.95
C ASP A 87 -7.47 5.14 -5.73
N MET A 88 -8.26 4.45 -6.57
CA MET A 88 -9.51 5.01 -7.13
C MET A 88 -10.54 5.31 -6.05
N LEU A 89 -10.66 4.47 -5.00
CA LEU A 89 -11.49 4.81 -3.84
C LEU A 89 -11.00 6.09 -3.16
N TYR A 90 -9.69 6.20 -2.92
CA TYR A 90 -9.13 7.39 -2.26
C TYR A 90 -9.38 8.65 -3.09
N HIS A 91 -9.18 8.58 -4.41
CA HIS A 91 -9.52 9.66 -5.30
C HIS A 91 -11.00 10.05 -5.23
N ALA A 92 -11.89 9.07 -5.34
CA ALA A 92 -13.34 9.32 -5.28
C ALA A 92 -13.76 9.92 -3.93
N SER A 93 -13.24 9.39 -2.81
CA SER A 93 -13.51 9.91 -1.47
C SER A 93 -13.00 11.35 -1.29
N GLY A 94 -11.82 11.64 -1.83
CA GLY A 94 -11.24 12.97 -1.77
C GLY A 94 -12.00 14.00 -2.60
N VAL A 95 -12.39 13.64 -3.82
CA VAL A 95 -13.07 14.57 -4.75
C VAL A 95 -14.55 14.75 -4.42
N LEU A 96 -15.24 13.67 -4.00
CA LEU A 96 -16.67 13.71 -3.69
C LEU A 96 -16.95 14.09 -2.22
N ASP A 97 -15.91 14.20 -1.41
CA ASP A 97 -15.95 14.50 0.04
C ASP A 97 -16.93 13.59 0.79
N ALA A 98 -16.87 12.30 0.51
CA ALA A 98 -17.74 11.29 1.10
C ALA A 98 -16.94 10.09 1.60
N PRO A 99 -17.35 9.45 2.72
CA PRO A 99 -16.74 8.22 3.18
C PRO A 99 -17.03 7.08 2.20
N GLY A 100 -16.13 6.10 2.17
CA GLY A 100 -16.32 4.99 1.25
C GLY A 100 -15.56 3.74 1.60
N VAL A 101 -15.84 2.70 0.84
CA VAL A 101 -15.20 1.39 0.97
C VAL A 101 -14.84 0.80 -0.38
N VAL A 102 -13.76 0.02 -0.41
CA VAL A 102 -13.44 -0.89 -1.51
C VAL A 102 -13.32 -2.32 -0.98
N PHE A 103 -14.02 -3.23 -1.64
CA PHE A 103 -13.89 -4.65 -1.38
C PHE A 103 -12.66 -5.18 -2.10
N THR A 104 -11.67 -5.57 -1.31
CA THR A 104 -10.37 -6.10 -1.77
C THR A 104 -9.66 -6.82 -0.64
N ALA A 105 -8.83 -7.78 -0.97
CA ALA A 105 -7.86 -8.35 -0.04
C ALA A 105 -6.41 -8.11 -0.51
N SER A 106 -6.19 -7.10 -1.39
CA SER A 106 -4.87 -6.70 -1.91
C SER A 106 -4.11 -7.93 -2.47
N HIS A 107 -2.95 -8.23 -1.92
CA HIS A 107 -2.07 -9.33 -2.33
C HIS A 107 -2.42 -10.70 -1.71
N ASN A 108 -3.47 -10.81 -0.89
CA ASN A 108 -3.88 -12.10 -0.33
C ASN A 108 -4.32 -13.09 -1.43
N PRO A 109 -4.21 -14.42 -1.18
CA PRO A 109 -4.65 -15.43 -2.12
C PRO A 109 -6.12 -15.31 -2.56
N ALA A 110 -6.49 -16.00 -3.64
CA ALA A 110 -7.82 -15.95 -4.28
C ALA A 110 -9.01 -16.22 -3.34
N GLY A 111 -8.84 -17.09 -2.35
CA GLY A 111 -9.90 -17.42 -1.37
C GLY A 111 -10.10 -16.37 -0.27
N TYR A 112 -9.49 -15.19 -0.39
CA TYR A 112 -9.65 -14.09 0.56
C TYR A 112 -10.42 -12.94 -0.06
N ASN A 113 -11.18 -12.23 0.79
CA ASN A 113 -11.68 -10.90 0.48
C ASN A 113 -11.56 -10.00 1.73
N GLY A 114 -11.85 -8.73 1.58
CA GLY A 114 -11.74 -7.78 2.69
C GLY A 114 -12.39 -6.44 2.37
N ILE A 115 -12.23 -5.50 3.28
CA ILE A 115 -12.79 -4.16 3.12
C ILE A 115 -11.77 -3.13 3.62
N LYS A 116 -11.29 -2.28 2.73
CA LYS A 116 -10.60 -1.04 3.10
C LYS A 116 -11.63 0.07 3.20
N MET A 117 -11.55 0.88 4.26
CA MET A 117 -12.54 1.90 4.61
C MET A 117 -11.89 3.26 4.78
N THR A 118 -12.60 4.30 4.36
CA THR A 118 -12.15 5.68 4.53
C THR A 118 -13.31 6.58 4.93
N ARG A 119 -13.02 7.62 5.71
CA ARG A 119 -13.90 8.78 5.89
C ARG A 119 -13.80 9.69 4.68
N ALA A 120 -14.64 10.72 4.63
CA ALA A 120 -14.52 11.79 3.63
C ALA A 120 -13.10 12.35 3.56
N GLY A 121 -12.67 12.77 2.37
CA GLY A 121 -11.31 13.26 2.14
C GLY A 121 -10.23 12.19 2.18
N ALA A 122 -10.59 10.92 1.94
CA ALA A 122 -9.69 9.76 1.97
C ALA A 122 -8.99 9.51 3.33
N VAL A 123 -9.57 10.01 4.43
CA VAL A 123 -9.01 9.81 5.77
C VAL A 123 -9.21 8.35 6.20
N PRO A 124 -8.16 7.59 6.52
CA PRO A 124 -8.28 6.17 6.82
C PRO A 124 -9.07 5.90 8.10
N ILE A 125 -9.82 4.79 8.11
CA ILE A 125 -10.45 4.24 9.32
C ILE A 125 -9.58 3.08 9.83
N SER A 126 -9.09 3.22 11.07
CA SER A 126 -8.31 2.22 11.80
C SER A 126 -9.03 1.79 13.07
N ALA A 127 -8.45 0.85 13.81
CA ALA A 127 -9.01 0.36 15.08
C ALA A 127 -9.41 1.51 16.01
N ASP A 128 -8.53 2.52 16.16
CA ASP A 128 -8.72 3.64 17.08
C ASP A 128 -9.61 4.76 16.52
N THR A 129 -9.94 4.74 15.23
CA THR A 129 -10.69 5.80 14.55
C THR A 129 -12.07 5.38 14.06
N GLY A 130 -12.54 4.19 14.49
CA GLY A 130 -13.90 3.73 14.22
C GLY A 130 -14.03 2.27 13.78
N LEU A 131 -12.94 1.60 13.34
CA LEU A 131 -13.00 0.21 12.86
C LEU A 131 -13.45 -0.74 13.97
N ALA A 132 -12.97 -0.55 15.22
CA ALA A 132 -13.40 -1.35 16.36
C ALA A 132 -14.89 -1.15 16.71
N ASP A 133 -15.43 0.06 16.55
CA ASP A 133 -16.84 0.32 16.75
C ASP A 133 -17.71 -0.31 15.66
N ILE A 134 -17.26 -0.25 14.39
CA ILE A 134 -17.92 -0.94 13.27
C ILE A 134 -17.99 -2.43 13.55
N GLN A 135 -16.85 -3.05 13.93
CA GLN A 135 -16.78 -4.47 14.29
C GLN A 135 -17.78 -4.84 15.37
N ARG A 136 -17.76 -4.11 16.48
CA ARG A 136 -18.63 -4.36 17.66
C ARG A 136 -20.10 -4.27 17.30
N LEU A 137 -20.51 -3.25 16.53
CA LEU A 137 -21.90 -3.05 16.12
C LEU A 137 -22.32 -4.14 15.12
N ALA A 138 -21.52 -4.40 14.09
CA ALA A 138 -21.81 -5.42 13.08
C ALA A 138 -21.93 -6.82 13.71
N GLN A 139 -21.03 -7.18 14.64
CA GLN A 139 -21.14 -8.44 15.38
C GLN A 139 -22.44 -8.53 16.19
N GLY A 140 -22.81 -7.44 16.87
CA GLY A 140 -24.07 -7.40 17.61
C GLY A 140 -25.30 -7.62 16.74
N TYR A 141 -25.30 -7.14 15.48
CA TYR A 141 -26.37 -7.41 14.52
C TYR A 141 -26.37 -8.86 14.06
N LEU A 142 -25.20 -9.42 13.75
CA LEU A 142 -25.08 -10.82 13.36
C LEU A 142 -25.57 -11.75 14.49
N ASP A 143 -25.22 -11.48 15.75
CA ASP A 143 -25.65 -12.24 16.91
C ASP A 143 -27.17 -12.13 17.15
N ALA A 144 -27.76 -10.98 16.82
CA ALA A 144 -29.21 -10.76 16.87
C ALA A 144 -29.98 -11.38 15.68
N GLY A 145 -29.26 -11.85 14.65
CA GLY A 145 -29.81 -12.46 13.45
C GLY A 145 -30.54 -11.49 12.51
N CYS A 146 -30.45 -10.19 12.73
CA CYS A 146 -31.10 -9.19 11.87
C CYS A 146 -30.64 -7.76 12.18
N ILE A 147 -30.89 -6.84 11.21
CA ILE A 147 -30.91 -5.40 11.41
C ILE A 147 -32.34 -4.84 11.37
N THR A 148 -32.54 -3.66 11.96
CA THR A 148 -33.79 -2.89 11.84
C THR A 148 -33.52 -1.64 11.00
N ALA A 149 -34.09 -1.61 9.81
CA ALA A 149 -33.90 -0.49 8.88
C ALA A 149 -34.43 0.82 9.44
N ALA A 150 -33.81 1.92 9.07
CA ALA A 150 -34.26 3.28 9.32
C ALA A 150 -35.70 3.53 8.75
N GLU A 151 -36.33 4.61 9.18
CA GLU A 151 -37.65 4.99 8.64
C GLU A 151 -37.57 5.37 7.16
N THR A 152 -36.52 6.07 6.79
CA THR A 152 -36.19 6.38 5.38
C THR A 152 -35.02 5.54 4.95
N ILE A 153 -35.22 4.74 3.91
CA ILE A 153 -34.19 3.93 3.28
C ILE A 153 -33.49 4.78 2.21
N GLY A 154 -32.17 4.74 2.18
CA GLY A 154 -31.37 5.45 1.18
C GLY A 154 -31.59 4.92 -0.25
N THR A 155 -31.07 5.66 -1.20
CA THR A 155 -31.10 5.31 -2.64
C THR A 155 -29.72 4.87 -3.12
N VAL A 156 -29.67 4.25 -4.33
CA VAL A 156 -28.42 3.87 -4.97
C VAL A 156 -28.34 4.50 -6.37
N ARG A 157 -27.15 4.99 -6.72
CA ARG A 157 -26.79 5.41 -8.08
C ARG A 157 -25.41 4.88 -8.45
N GLU A 158 -25.16 4.74 -9.73
CA GLU A 158 -23.83 4.37 -10.25
C GLU A 158 -23.07 5.62 -10.69
N GLN A 159 -21.72 5.55 -10.56
CA GLN A 159 -20.83 6.60 -11.04
C GLN A 159 -19.48 5.99 -11.45
N ASP A 160 -19.17 6.08 -12.74
CA ASP A 160 -17.82 5.75 -13.23
C ASP A 160 -16.85 6.89 -12.89
N THR A 161 -15.73 6.56 -12.30
CA THR A 161 -14.68 7.51 -11.89
C THR A 161 -13.35 7.30 -12.59
N LEU A 162 -13.24 6.32 -13.50
CA LEU A 162 -11.96 5.94 -14.13
C LEU A 162 -11.33 7.11 -14.91
N ALA A 163 -12.10 7.79 -15.75
CA ALA A 163 -11.58 8.89 -16.55
C ALA A 163 -11.19 10.10 -15.69
N ASP A 164 -11.92 10.38 -14.61
CA ASP A 164 -11.62 11.48 -13.69
C ASP A 164 -10.36 11.17 -12.88
N TYR A 165 -10.23 9.93 -12.40
CA TYR A 165 -9.03 9.44 -11.74
C TYR A 165 -7.79 9.54 -12.64
N ALA A 166 -7.87 9.03 -13.88
CA ALA A 166 -6.76 9.10 -14.83
C ALA A 166 -6.35 10.55 -15.13
N ARG A 167 -7.31 11.45 -15.32
CA ARG A 167 -7.07 12.88 -15.55
C ARG A 167 -6.42 13.52 -14.34
N TYR A 168 -6.88 13.16 -13.13
CA TYR A 168 -6.33 13.69 -11.89
C TYR A 168 -4.86 13.30 -11.73
N LEU A 169 -4.50 12.01 -11.89
CA LEU A 169 -3.11 11.57 -11.81
C LEU A 169 -2.21 12.25 -12.85
N ARG A 170 -2.67 12.37 -14.11
CA ARG A 170 -1.92 13.08 -15.16
C ARG A 170 -1.77 14.58 -14.90
N SER A 171 -2.63 15.17 -14.08
CA SER A 171 -2.48 16.57 -13.67
C SER A 171 -1.40 16.75 -12.59
N LEU A 172 -1.10 15.69 -11.81
CA LEU A 172 -0.06 15.71 -10.79
C LEU A 172 1.33 15.45 -11.37
N VAL A 173 1.43 14.57 -12.39
CA VAL A 173 2.68 14.24 -13.09
C VAL A 173 2.47 14.26 -14.59
N ASP A 174 3.05 15.27 -15.24
CA ASP A 174 3.02 15.39 -16.70
C ASP A 174 4.06 14.46 -17.36
N LEU A 175 3.58 13.53 -18.17
CA LEU A 175 4.38 12.61 -18.97
C LEU A 175 4.31 12.92 -20.47
N SER A 176 3.68 14.01 -20.89
CA SER A 176 3.45 14.32 -22.31
C SER A 176 4.72 14.69 -23.07
N SER A 177 5.74 15.19 -22.36
CA SER A 177 6.97 15.71 -22.95
C SER A 177 8.21 14.82 -22.71
N ILE A 178 8.06 13.65 -22.09
CA ILE A 178 9.17 12.73 -21.87
C ILE A 178 9.63 12.07 -23.18
N ARG A 179 10.87 11.55 -23.21
CA ARG A 179 11.26 10.66 -24.32
C ARG A 179 10.36 9.43 -24.39
N ARG A 180 10.26 8.81 -25.56
CA ARG A 180 9.50 7.57 -25.71
C ARG A 180 10.11 6.47 -24.82
N LEU A 181 9.27 5.81 -24.05
CA LEU A 181 9.64 4.71 -23.14
C LEU A 181 8.91 3.43 -23.54
N LYS A 182 9.62 2.31 -23.50
CA LYS A 182 9.05 0.99 -23.61
C LYS A 182 8.94 0.39 -22.19
N VAL A 183 7.72 0.14 -21.74
CA VAL A 183 7.42 -0.23 -20.35
C VAL A 183 6.70 -1.56 -20.33
N VAL A 184 7.26 -2.57 -19.69
CA VAL A 184 6.53 -3.80 -19.39
C VAL A 184 5.76 -3.58 -18.09
N VAL A 185 4.46 -3.87 -18.10
CA VAL A 185 3.63 -3.74 -16.90
C VAL A 185 3.03 -5.09 -16.58
N ASP A 186 3.31 -5.57 -15.37
CA ASP A 186 2.70 -6.78 -14.80
C ASP A 186 1.58 -6.36 -13.86
N ALA A 187 0.36 -6.68 -14.25
CA ALA A 187 -0.84 -6.41 -13.45
C ALA A 187 -1.21 -7.57 -12.51
N GLY A 188 -0.54 -8.72 -12.61
CA GLY A 188 -0.83 -9.91 -11.80
C GLY A 188 -2.30 -10.34 -11.81
N ASN A 189 -3.03 -10.14 -12.94
CA ASN A 189 -4.49 -10.31 -13.07
C ASN A 189 -5.30 -9.39 -12.12
N GLY A 190 -4.65 -8.37 -11.53
CA GLY A 190 -5.23 -7.41 -10.59
C GLY A 190 -5.70 -6.11 -11.24
N MET A 191 -6.03 -5.14 -10.38
CA MET A 191 -6.65 -3.88 -10.79
C MET A 191 -5.77 -2.98 -11.65
N ALA A 192 -4.44 -3.18 -11.67
CA ALA A 192 -3.56 -2.49 -12.60
C ALA A 192 -3.87 -2.80 -14.08
N GLY A 193 -4.44 -3.98 -14.38
CA GLY A 193 -4.95 -4.30 -15.72
C GLY A 193 -6.08 -3.37 -16.19
N TYR A 194 -6.83 -2.80 -15.25
CA TYR A 194 -7.90 -1.83 -15.48
C TYR A 194 -7.39 -0.37 -15.49
N THR A 195 -6.52 -0.02 -14.55
CA THR A 195 -6.07 1.36 -14.36
C THR A 195 -4.92 1.77 -15.32
N THR A 196 -4.00 0.86 -15.66
CA THR A 196 -2.85 1.17 -16.53
C THR A 196 -3.26 1.65 -17.93
N PRO A 197 -4.18 0.98 -18.65
CA PRO A 197 -4.63 1.47 -19.97
C PRO A 197 -5.30 2.85 -19.91
N ALA A 198 -5.94 3.17 -18.79
CA ALA A 198 -6.60 4.45 -18.59
C ALA A 198 -5.60 5.58 -18.25
N VAL A 199 -4.62 5.28 -17.38
CA VAL A 199 -3.68 6.30 -16.88
C VAL A 199 -2.47 6.45 -17.80
N LEU A 200 -1.82 5.36 -18.18
CA LEU A 200 -0.59 5.39 -19.00
C LEU A 200 -0.84 5.15 -20.48
N GLY A 201 -1.97 4.54 -20.84
CA GLY A 201 -2.38 4.29 -22.24
C GLY A 201 -3.28 5.38 -22.81
N ASP A 202 -4.08 5.00 -23.78
CA ASP A 202 -4.99 5.86 -24.53
C ASP A 202 -6.48 5.47 -24.42
N GLN A 203 -6.82 4.68 -23.41
CA GLN A 203 -8.19 4.17 -23.25
C GLN A 203 -9.20 5.29 -22.96
N VAL A 204 -8.84 6.29 -22.17
CA VAL A 204 -9.75 7.37 -21.72
C VAL A 204 -9.18 8.77 -21.92
N LEU A 205 -7.88 8.89 -22.21
CA LEU A 205 -7.16 10.15 -22.44
C LEU A 205 -6.26 10.01 -23.68
N GLU A 206 -5.68 11.13 -24.15
CA GLU A 206 -4.70 11.11 -25.25
C GLU A 206 -3.48 10.24 -24.91
N ALA A 207 -2.92 9.58 -25.93
CA ALA A 207 -1.75 8.72 -25.78
C ALA A 207 -0.53 9.49 -25.25
N LEU A 208 0.18 8.86 -24.33
CA LEU A 208 1.50 9.29 -23.84
C LEU A 208 2.62 8.68 -24.71
N PRO A 209 3.84 9.22 -24.67
CA PRO A 209 4.99 8.63 -25.38
C PRO A 209 5.50 7.36 -24.65
N ILE A 210 4.60 6.43 -24.36
CA ILE A 210 4.84 5.18 -23.63
C ILE A 210 4.30 4.02 -24.46
N ASP A 211 5.18 3.05 -24.75
CA ASP A 211 4.81 1.78 -25.37
C ASP A 211 4.63 0.73 -24.26
N ILE A 212 3.39 0.43 -23.91
CA ILE A 212 3.05 -0.54 -22.87
C ILE A 212 3.10 -1.95 -23.46
N ILE A 213 3.85 -2.83 -22.80
CA ILE A 213 3.84 -4.28 -23.01
C ILE A 213 3.11 -4.89 -21.83
N PRO A 214 1.85 -5.36 -22.02
CA PRO A 214 1.03 -5.86 -20.94
C PRO A 214 1.38 -7.30 -20.56
N LEU A 215 1.49 -7.57 -19.26
CA LEU A 215 1.48 -8.91 -18.69
C LEU A 215 0.27 -9.04 -17.76
N TYR A 216 -0.52 -10.08 -17.96
CA TYR A 216 -1.63 -10.48 -17.07
C TYR A 216 -2.64 -9.36 -16.78
N PHE A 217 -3.02 -8.59 -17.82
CA PHE A 217 -4.00 -7.48 -17.72
C PHE A 217 -5.45 -7.97 -17.63
N GLU A 218 -5.72 -9.23 -17.97
CA GLU A 218 -7.05 -9.82 -17.77
C GLU A 218 -7.38 -9.85 -16.29
N LEU A 219 -8.49 -9.24 -15.89
CA LEU A 219 -8.93 -9.20 -14.50
C LEU A 219 -9.44 -10.57 -14.07
N ASP A 220 -8.72 -11.24 -13.19
CA ASP A 220 -9.08 -12.57 -12.69
C ASP A 220 -8.63 -12.74 -11.23
N GLY A 221 -9.56 -12.61 -10.29
CA GLY A 221 -9.31 -12.77 -8.86
C GLY A 221 -8.92 -14.19 -8.42
N THR A 222 -8.81 -15.15 -9.35
CA THR A 222 -8.22 -16.46 -9.07
C THR A 222 -6.70 -16.50 -9.24
N PHE A 223 -6.11 -15.43 -9.82
CA PHE A 223 -4.66 -15.25 -10.03
C PHE A 223 -4.00 -16.43 -10.74
N PRO A 224 -4.43 -16.79 -11.98
CA PRO A 224 -4.01 -18.03 -12.64
C PRO A 224 -2.54 -18.08 -13.06
N ASN A 225 -1.84 -16.94 -13.14
CA ASN A 225 -0.46 -16.87 -13.59
C ASN A 225 0.53 -16.92 -12.43
N HIS A 226 0.42 -16.00 -11.50
CA HIS A 226 1.16 -15.97 -10.23
C HIS A 226 0.36 -15.18 -9.17
N PRO A 227 0.64 -15.35 -7.88
CA PRO A 227 0.03 -14.52 -6.83
C PRO A 227 0.31 -13.03 -7.08
N ALA A 228 -0.69 -12.18 -6.87
CA ALA A 228 -0.56 -10.72 -7.05
C ALA A 228 0.19 -10.08 -5.87
N ASN A 229 1.36 -10.61 -5.53
CA ASN A 229 2.22 -10.18 -4.44
C ASN A 229 3.66 -9.93 -4.94
N PRO A 230 3.96 -8.73 -5.47
CA PRO A 230 5.29 -8.41 -6.02
C PRO A 230 6.42 -8.32 -4.98
N ILE A 231 6.11 -8.42 -3.69
CA ILE A 231 7.13 -8.52 -2.62
C ILE A 231 7.92 -9.83 -2.71
N GLU A 232 7.27 -10.90 -3.16
CA GLU A 232 7.90 -12.19 -3.33
C GLU A 232 8.68 -12.24 -4.65
N PRO A 233 9.99 -12.49 -4.63
CA PRO A 233 10.83 -12.44 -5.85
C PRO A 233 10.38 -13.40 -6.96
N GLU A 234 9.76 -14.51 -6.58
CA GLU A 234 9.26 -15.51 -7.52
C GLU A 234 8.16 -14.93 -8.43
N ASN A 235 7.35 -14.02 -7.92
CA ASN A 235 6.27 -13.36 -8.66
C ASN A 235 6.77 -12.27 -9.63
N LEU A 236 8.06 -11.91 -9.57
CA LEU A 236 8.67 -10.94 -10.49
C LEU A 236 9.38 -11.61 -11.68
N MET A 237 9.54 -12.94 -11.68
CA MET A 237 10.36 -13.64 -12.67
C MET A 237 9.89 -13.44 -14.11
N ASP A 238 8.57 -13.45 -14.34
CA ASP A 238 8.00 -13.25 -15.68
C ASP A 238 8.21 -11.82 -16.16
N LEU A 239 8.02 -10.84 -15.27
CA LEU A 239 8.28 -9.43 -15.56
C LEU A 239 9.77 -9.21 -15.90
N GLN A 240 10.69 -9.76 -15.11
CA GLN A 240 12.14 -9.69 -15.34
C GLN A 240 12.53 -10.30 -16.72
N ALA A 241 11.96 -11.46 -17.03
CA ALA A 241 12.18 -12.12 -18.31
C ALA A 241 11.62 -11.28 -19.47
N ALA A 242 10.42 -10.72 -19.34
CA ALA A 242 9.79 -9.91 -20.36
C ALA A 242 10.54 -8.59 -20.60
N VAL A 243 11.02 -7.91 -19.55
CA VAL A 243 11.86 -6.70 -19.68
C VAL A 243 13.07 -6.98 -20.56
N ARG A 244 13.80 -8.07 -20.28
CA ARG A 244 14.96 -8.47 -21.09
C ARG A 244 14.59 -8.88 -22.50
N ALA A 245 13.54 -9.67 -22.68
CA ALA A 245 13.12 -10.19 -23.98
C ALA A 245 12.66 -9.09 -24.95
N HIS A 246 12.01 -8.06 -24.41
CA HIS A 246 11.50 -6.93 -25.19
C HIS A 246 12.47 -5.75 -25.25
N GLU A 247 13.65 -5.85 -24.63
CA GLU A 247 14.60 -4.73 -24.51
C GLU A 247 13.86 -3.47 -24.02
N ALA A 248 13.08 -3.63 -22.92
CA ALA A 248 12.29 -2.55 -22.36
C ALA A 248 13.17 -1.62 -21.52
N ASP A 249 12.76 -0.34 -21.44
CA ASP A 249 13.46 0.64 -20.60
C ASP A 249 13.26 0.36 -19.11
N ILE A 250 12.11 -0.27 -18.75
CA ILE A 250 11.70 -0.49 -17.36
C ILE A 250 10.54 -1.50 -17.27
N GLY A 251 10.45 -2.17 -16.13
CA GLY A 251 9.30 -3.01 -15.74
C GLY A 251 8.60 -2.46 -14.51
N LEU A 252 7.28 -2.56 -14.48
CA LEU A 252 6.43 -2.18 -13.34
C LEU A 252 5.56 -3.37 -12.94
N ALA A 253 5.56 -3.73 -11.66
CA ALA A 253 4.68 -4.76 -11.10
C ALA A 253 3.77 -4.14 -10.05
N PHE A 254 2.47 -4.42 -10.15
CA PHE A 254 1.47 -3.97 -9.18
C PHE A 254 0.91 -5.15 -8.38
N ASP A 255 0.46 -4.89 -7.17
CA ASP A 255 -0.28 -5.88 -6.40
C ASP A 255 -1.78 -5.91 -6.79
N GLY A 256 -2.55 -6.78 -6.15
CA GLY A 256 -3.91 -7.11 -6.61
C GLY A 256 -4.86 -5.91 -6.68
N ASP A 257 -4.78 -4.97 -5.75
CA ASP A 257 -5.61 -3.75 -5.73
C ASP A 257 -4.87 -2.49 -6.17
N ALA A 258 -3.63 -2.65 -6.69
CA ALA A 258 -2.80 -1.66 -7.38
C ALA A 258 -2.40 -0.43 -6.52
N ASP A 259 -2.41 -0.55 -5.19
CA ASP A 259 -1.93 0.52 -4.33
C ASP A 259 -0.40 0.52 -4.14
N ARG A 260 0.29 -0.56 -4.58
CA ARG A 260 1.75 -0.70 -4.58
C ARG A 260 2.31 -0.85 -5.98
N CYS A 261 3.55 -0.35 -6.18
CA CYS A 261 4.30 -0.51 -7.42
C CYS A 261 5.75 -0.90 -7.13
N PHE A 262 6.18 -2.02 -7.70
CA PHE A 262 7.57 -2.50 -7.70
C PHE A 262 8.18 -2.26 -9.08
N VAL A 263 9.46 -1.93 -9.11
CA VAL A 263 10.15 -1.48 -10.32
C VAL A 263 11.30 -2.41 -10.66
N ILE A 264 11.42 -2.76 -11.93
CA ILE A 264 12.50 -3.57 -12.51
C ILE A 264 13.28 -2.72 -13.51
N ASP A 265 14.60 -2.71 -13.43
CA ASP A 265 15.45 -1.98 -14.37
C ASP A 265 15.53 -2.67 -15.75
N GLU A 266 16.16 -2.04 -16.73
CA GLU A 266 16.30 -2.53 -18.11
C GLU A 266 17.10 -3.84 -18.22
N ARG A 267 17.84 -4.23 -17.18
CA ARG A 267 18.57 -5.50 -17.10
C ARG A 267 17.73 -6.62 -16.52
N GLY A 268 16.53 -6.28 -16.01
CA GLY A 268 15.63 -7.20 -15.33
C GLY A 268 15.98 -7.36 -13.85
N GLU A 269 16.68 -6.40 -13.24
CA GLU A 269 17.00 -6.42 -11.82
C GLU A 269 16.03 -5.54 -11.02
N PRO A 270 15.55 -6.00 -9.83
CA PRO A 270 14.65 -5.20 -9.00
C PRO A 270 15.34 -3.94 -8.46
N ILE A 271 14.63 -2.81 -8.55
CA ILE A 271 15.02 -1.58 -7.87
C ILE A 271 14.36 -1.57 -6.49
N SER A 272 15.15 -1.39 -5.43
CA SER A 272 14.65 -1.35 -4.06
C SER A 272 13.54 -0.31 -3.88
N PRO A 273 12.41 -0.63 -3.19
CA PRO A 273 11.41 0.36 -2.85
C PRO A 273 11.96 1.56 -2.06
N SER A 274 13.01 1.37 -1.28
CA SER A 274 13.71 2.48 -0.62
C SER A 274 14.39 3.43 -1.62
N ALA A 275 14.99 2.89 -2.70
CA ALA A 275 15.55 3.72 -3.77
C ALA A 275 14.45 4.50 -4.49
N ILE A 276 13.31 3.86 -4.79
CA ILE A 276 12.15 4.54 -5.37
C ILE A 276 11.63 5.64 -4.42
N THR A 277 11.53 5.35 -3.12
CA THR A 277 11.16 6.36 -2.11
C THR A 277 12.12 7.56 -2.16
N ALA A 278 13.42 7.33 -2.20
CA ALA A 278 14.43 8.37 -2.30
C ALA A 278 14.30 9.20 -3.59
N MET A 279 14.14 8.52 -4.74
CA MET A 279 13.95 9.16 -6.05
C MET A 279 12.71 10.05 -6.08
N VAL A 280 11.57 9.54 -5.61
CA VAL A 280 10.31 10.29 -5.61
C VAL A 280 10.37 11.43 -4.59
N ALA A 281 10.98 11.21 -3.40
CA ALA A 281 11.15 12.24 -2.39
C ALA A 281 11.90 13.47 -2.91
N VAL A 282 13.04 13.27 -3.59
CA VAL A 282 13.81 14.38 -4.19
C VAL A 282 12.95 15.17 -5.20
N ARG A 283 12.16 14.48 -5.98
CA ARG A 283 11.28 15.10 -6.98
C ARG A 283 10.13 15.89 -6.33
N GLU A 284 9.51 15.34 -5.29
CA GLU A 284 8.44 16.01 -4.54
C GLU A 284 8.98 17.20 -3.73
N ILE A 285 10.19 17.11 -3.19
CA ILE A 285 10.86 18.26 -2.54
C ILE A 285 11.06 19.38 -3.55
N ALA A 286 11.63 19.09 -4.73
CA ALA A 286 11.86 20.12 -5.75
C ALA A 286 10.53 20.77 -6.18
N ARG A 287 9.48 19.98 -6.39
CA ARG A 287 8.15 20.49 -6.76
C ARG A 287 7.57 21.40 -5.66
N ALA A 288 7.70 21.03 -4.39
CA ALA A 288 7.21 21.82 -3.27
C ALA A 288 8.03 23.11 -3.09
N GLN A 289 9.35 23.07 -3.31
CA GLN A 289 10.22 24.25 -3.28
C GLN A 289 9.88 25.23 -4.42
N ASP A 290 9.58 24.72 -5.62
CA ASP A 290 9.11 25.54 -6.75
C ASP A 290 7.75 26.20 -6.44
N ALA A 291 6.92 25.56 -5.61
CA ALA A 291 5.67 26.12 -5.08
C ALA A 291 5.88 27.09 -3.89
N GLY A 292 7.12 27.27 -3.42
CA GLY A 292 7.48 28.22 -2.37
C GLY A 292 7.65 27.64 -0.96
N GLU A 293 7.63 26.31 -0.79
CA GLU A 293 7.95 25.68 0.48
C GLU A 293 9.47 25.71 0.72
N THR A 294 9.91 26.15 1.90
CA THR A 294 11.35 26.28 2.19
C THR A 294 11.99 24.99 2.67
N THR A 295 11.23 24.13 3.35
CA THR A 295 11.72 22.86 3.94
C THR A 295 10.61 21.81 3.86
N PRO A 296 10.36 21.24 2.68
CA PRO A 296 9.35 20.21 2.53
C PRO A 296 9.64 18.99 3.43
N VAL A 297 8.59 18.38 3.97
CA VAL A 297 8.70 17.24 4.87
C VAL A 297 8.44 15.95 4.11
N ILE A 298 9.26 14.93 4.37
CA ILE A 298 9.12 13.57 3.86
C ILE A 298 8.98 12.61 5.05
N ILE A 299 8.00 11.71 4.99
CA ILE A 299 7.82 10.64 5.98
C ILE A 299 8.41 9.34 5.43
N TYR A 300 9.11 8.58 6.27
CA TYR A 300 9.58 7.24 5.93
C TYR A 300 9.50 6.31 7.15
N ASN A 301 9.43 4.99 6.94
CA ASN A 301 9.41 4.07 8.06
C ASN A 301 10.82 3.58 8.42
N LEU A 302 10.97 3.13 9.65
CA LEU A 302 12.25 2.77 10.27
C LEU A 302 13.03 1.61 9.61
N ILE A 303 12.39 0.83 8.72
CA ILE A 303 13.06 -0.23 7.94
C ILE A 303 13.42 0.22 6.52
N THR A 304 13.15 1.47 6.19
CA THR A 304 13.56 2.08 4.93
C THR A 304 15.06 2.40 5.00
N SER A 305 15.76 2.26 3.85
CA SER A 305 17.18 2.56 3.78
C SER A 305 17.52 3.96 4.27
N LYS A 306 18.65 4.10 4.94
CA LYS A 306 19.17 5.41 5.40
C LYS A 306 19.51 6.37 4.24
N VAL A 307 19.59 5.89 3.01
CA VAL A 307 19.71 6.77 1.85
C VAL A 307 18.54 7.75 1.76
N VAL A 308 17.34 7.37 2.24
CA VAL A 308 16.16 8.25 2.18
C VAL A 308 16.35 9.53 2.99
N PRO A 309 16.61 9.50 4.32
CA PRO A 309 16.87 10.73 5.05
C PRO A 309 18.09 11.49 4.51
N GLU A 310 19.15 10.81 4.07
CA GLU A 310 20.34 11.46 3.52
C GLU A 310 20.03 12.31 2.27
N VAL A 311 19.31 11.75 1.30
CA VAL A 311 18.94 12.49 0.08
C VAL A 311 17.90 13.57 0.32
N VAL A 312 16.98 13.34 1.27
CA VAL A 312 15.98 14.34 1.67
C VAL A 312 16.66 15.58 2.26
N GLU A 313 17.60 15.38 3.17
CA GLU A 313 18.36 16.48 3.78
C GLU A 313 19.26 17.18 2.75
N ALA A 314 19.94 16.41 1.89
CA ALA A 314 20.76 16.98 0.81
C ALA A 314 19.93 17.81 -0.18
N ALA A 315 18.66 17.45 -0.42
CA ALA A 315 17.72 18.20 -1.24
C ALA A 315 17.08 19.41 -0.53
N GLY A 316 17.43 19.65 0.74
CA GLY A 316 16.90 20.77 1.54
C GLY A 316 15.52 20.48 2.14
N GLY A 317 15.09 19.23 2.18
CA GLY A 317 13.90 18.77 2.89
C GLY A 317 14.18 18.40 4.34
N ARG A 318 13.16 17.94 5.05
CA ARG A 318 13.23 17.36 6.39
C ARG A 318 12.64 15.95 6.38
N ALA A 319 13.44 14.96 6.75
CA ALA A 319 13.00 13.59 6.90
C ALA A 319 12.44 13.34 8.31
N ILE A 320 11.32 12.64 8.41
CA ILE A 320 10.70 12.22 9.68
C ILE A 320 10.47 10.72 9.63
N GLU A 321 11.07 10.02 10.60
CA GLU A 321 10.92 8.58 10.76
C GLU A 321 9.61 8.23 11.48
N THR A 322 8.97 7.12 11.07
CA THR A 322 7.79 6.59 11.72
C THR A 322 7.86 5.07 11.87
N ARG A 323 6.93 4.53 12.65
CA ARG A 323 6.69 3.07 12.77
C ARG A 323 6.25 2.49 11.43
N VAL A 324 6.41 1.19 11.27
CA VAL A 324 5.89 0.45 10.11
C VAL A 324 4.37 0.40 10.13
N GLY A 325 3.74 0.75 9.02
CA GLY A 325 2.30 0.64 8.83
C GLY A 325 1.67 1.87 8.19
N HIS A 326 0.89 1.65 7.16
CA HIS A 326 0.32 2.68 6.29
C HIS A 326 -0.53 3.74 7.04
N SER A 327 -1.23 3.38 8.10
CA SER A 327 -2.03 4.31 8.88
C SER A 327 -1.17 5.33 9.65
N PHE A 328 0.02 4.92 10.12
CA PHE A 328 0.95 5.82 10.80
C PHE A 328 1.52 6.85 9.83
N ILE A 329 1.92 6.43 8.63
CA ILE A 329 2.44 7.36 7.62
C ILE A 329 1.40 8.42 7.26
N LYS A 330 0.16 8.02 6.96
CA LYS A 330 -0.92 8.98 6.64
C LYS A 330 -1.18 9.97 7.76
N ALA A 331 -1.17 9.50 9.02
CA ALA A 331 -1.35 10.37 10.19
C ALA A 331 -0.19 11.38 10.33
N TYR A 332 1.06 10.91 10.20
CA TYR A 332 2.23 11.78 10.27
C TYR A 332 2.30 12.77 9.10
N MET A 333 1.89 12.35 7.89
CA MET A 333 1.79 13.26 6.76
C MET A 333 0.81 14.40 7.04
N ALA A 334 -0.36 14.09 7.58
CA ALA A 334 -1.35 15.10 7.94
C ALA A 334 -0.87 16.01 9.08
N GLU A 335 -0.23 15.44 10.12
CA GLU A 335 0.27 16.18 11.28
C GLU A 335 1.41 17.14 10.91
N HIS A 336 2.32 16.71 10.04
CA HIS A 336 3.52 17.47 9.69
C HIS A 336 3.42 18.23 8.36
N GLY A 337 2.28 18.12 7.66
CA GLY A 337 2.10 18.70 6.34
C GLY A 337 3.07 18.13 5.29
N ALA A 338 3.45 16.85 5.43
CA ALA A 338 4.44 16.24 4.57
C ALA A 338 3.97 16.18 3.12
N VAL A 339 4.89 16.39 2.17
CA VAL A 339 4.59 16.38 0.74
C VAL A 339 4.51 14.96 0.18
N PHE A 340 5.31 14.05 0.77
CA PHE A 340 5.42 12.66 0.35
C PHE A 340 5.77 11.77 1.53
N GLY A 341 5.37 10.49 1.43
CA GLY A 341 5.81 9.43 2.33
C GLY A 341 6.08 8.15 1.54
N GLY A 342 7.02 7.33 2.03
CA GLY A 342 7.33 6.06 1.40
C GLY A 342 7.72 4.96 2.38
N GLU A 343 7.44 3.72 2.01
CA GLU A 343 7.77 2.53 2.78
C GLU A 343 8.61 1.54 1.97
N HIS A 344 9.39 0.74 2.68
CA HIS A 344 10.10 -0.39 2.07
C HIS A 344 9.15 -1.45 1.47
N SER A 345 7.88 -1.45 1.87
CA SER A 345 6.81 -2.31 1.33
C SER A 345 6.25 -1.85 -0.01
N ALA A 346 6.81 -0.80 -0.62
CA ALA A 346 6.38 -0.18 -1.87
C ALA A 346 5.00 0.51 -1.82
N HIS A 347 4.60 1.00 -0.64
CA HIS A 347 3.54 1.99 -0.54
C HIS A 347 4.14 3.40 -0.63
N TYR A 348 3.53 4.26 -1.44
CA TYR A 348 4.00 5.62 -1.70
C TYR A 348 2.82 6.57 -1.57
N TYR A 349 2.92 7.53 -0.64
CA TYR A 349 1.86 8.43 -0.19
C TYR A 349 2.14 9.85 -0.67
N PHE A 350 1.13 10.52 -1.17
CA PHE A 350 1.28 11.86 -1.73
C PHE A 350 0.29 12.83 -1.11
N ARG A 351 0.79 13.99 -0.63
CA ARG A 351 -0.08 15.05 -0.10
C ARG A 351 -1.14 15.49 -1.09
N ASP A 352 -0.74 15.69 -2.32
CA ASP A 352 -1.65 16.13 -3.37
C ASP A 352 -2.55 15.01 -3.91
N PHE A 353 -2.39 13.80 -3.39
CA PHE A 353 -3.31 12.69 -3.53
C PHE A 353 -3.98 12.35 -2.18
N PHE A 354 -4.46 13.38 -1.47
CA PHE A 354 -5.19 13.24 -0.19
C PHE A 354 -4.41 12.53 0.92
N ASN A 355 -3.08 12.65 0.94
CA ASN A 355 -2.16 11.90 1.80
C ASN A 355 -2.32 10.37 1.66
N ALA A 356 -2.91 9.90 0.58
CA ALA A 356 -3.15 8.49 0.32
C ALA A 356 -2.05 7.86 -0.55
N ASP A 357 -1.96 6.55 -0.46
CA ASP A 357 -1.04 5.75 -1.24
C ASP A 357 -1.58 5.47 -2.65
N THR A 358 -0.69 5.48 -3.63
CA THR A 358 -0.97 5.10 -5.00
C THR A 358 0.29 4.60 -5.71
N GLY A 359 0.28 3.32 -6.09
CA GLY A 359 1.35 2.72 -6.87
C GLY A 359 1.47 3.34 -8.25
N MET A 360 0.34 3.72 -8.86
CA MET A 360 0.31 4.33 -10.19
C MET A 360 0.99 5.70 -10.22
N LEU A 361 0.76 6.55 -9.23
CA LEU A 361 1.40 7.86 -9.16
C LEU A 361 2.91 7.72 -8.92
N ALA A 362 3.33 6.78 -8.08
CA ALA A 362 4.75 6.47 -7.90
C ALA A 362 5.40 5.99 -9.21
N ALA A 363 4.75 5.10 -9.96
CA ALA A 363 5.19 4.68 -11.28
C ALA A 363 5.34 5.88 -12.22
N MET A 364 4.38 6.80 -12.25
CA MET A 364 4.44 8.01 -13.09
C MET A 364 5.63 8.90 -12.73
N HIS A 365 5.96 9.07 -11.44
CA HIS A 365 7.16 9.81 -11.02
C HIS A 365 8.45 9.15 -11.53
N VAL A 366 8.56 7.82 -11.42
CA VAL A 366 9.71 7.08 -11.92
C VAL A 366 9.82 7.21 -13.45
N LEU A 367 8.71 7.05 -14.17
CA LEU A 367 8.67 7.22 -15.63
C LEU A 367 9.04 8.66 -16.05
N ALA A 368 8.61 9.66 -15.31
CA ALA A 368 8.98 11.06 -15.57
C ALA A 368 10.49 11.30 -15.39
N MET A 369 11.11 10.71 -14.37
CA MET A 369 12.55 10.81 -14.15
C MET A 369 13.33 10.09 -15.26
N LEU A 370 12.94 8.85 -15.58
CA LEU A 370 13.57 8.07 -16.63
C LEU A 370 13.41 8.73 -18.01
N GLY A 371 12.23 9.28 -18.28
CA GLY A 371 11.94 9.94 -19.55
C GLY A 371 12.57 11.32 -19.73
N ALA A 372 13.09 11.92 -18.66
CA ALA A 372 13.80 13.20 -18.70
C ALA A 372 15.30 13.06 -19.02
N THR A 373 15.81 11.84 -19.16
CA THR A 373 17.24 11.56 -19.41
C THR A 373 17.42 10.41 -20.39
N ASP A 374 18.61 10.33 -21.00
CA ASP A 374 19.02 9.17 -21.79
C ASP A 374 19.65 8.05 -20.95
N ALA A 375 19.86 8.28 -19.65
CA ALA A 375 20.41 7.26 -18.75
C ALA A 375 19.42 6.11 -18.56
N PRO A 376 19.87 4.85 -18.53
CA PRO A 376 19.02 3.70 -18.21
C PRO A 376 18.55 3.73 -16.73
N ALA A 377 17.48 2.99 -16.43
CA ALA A 377 16.89 2.93 -15.10
C ALA A 377 17.89 2.45 -14.04
N SER A 378 18.74 1.49 -14.37
CA SER A 378 19.79 0.98 -13.48
C SER A 378 20.79 2.05 -13.04
N VAL A 379 21.14 2.98 -13.93
CA VAL A 379 22.08 4.07 -13.62
C VAL A 379 21.41 5.10 -12.71
N LEU A 380 20.15 5.45 -12.99
CA LEU A 380 19.39 6.35 -12.12
C LEU A 380 19.20 5.76 -10.73
N ALA A 381 18.85 4.48 -10.62
CA ALA A 381 18.63 3.81 -9.34
C ALA A 381 19.93 3.66 -8.53
N ALA A 382 21.07 3.51 -9.17
CA ALA A 382 22.37 3.36 -8.50
C ALA A 382 22.73 4.57 -7.63
N GLU A 383 22.30 5.79 -8.01
CA GLU A 383 22.51 7.01 -7.23
C GLU A 383 21.77 6.96 -5.88
N TYR A 384 20.69 6.16 -5.81
CA TYR A 384 19.83 6.01 -4.63
C TYR A 384 19.97 4.63 -3.96
N SER A 385 21.02 3.87 -4.30
CA SER A 385 21.25 2.53 -3.77
C SER A 385 22.70 2.33 -3.32
N PRO A 386 23.25 3.22 -2.46
CA PRO A 386 24.65 3.14 -2.04
C PRO A 386 24.91 2.05 -1.00
N TYR A 387 23.86 1.44 -0.45
CA TYR A 387 23.93 0.47 0.64
C TYR A 387 23.45 -0.91 0.21
N VAL A 388 23.89 -1.93 0.95
CA VAL A 388 23.49 -3.33 0.77
C VAL A 388 22.54 -3.71 1.90
N ALA A 389 21.33 -4.13 1.56
CA ALA A 389 20.31 -4.57 2.51
C ALA A 389 20.19 -6.10 2.57
N SER A 390 19.82 -6.63 3.75
CA SER A 390 19.56 -8.07 3.92
C SER A 390 18.20 -8.51 3.32
N GLY A 391 17.30 -7.59 3.03
CA GLY A 391 15.88 -7.87 2.94
C GLY A 391 15.28 -8.23 4.30
N GLU A 392 13.95 -8.43 4.36
CA GLU A 392 13.29 -8.91 5.57
C GLU A 392 13.49 -10.42 5.71
N ILE A 393 14.01 -10.85 6.87
CA ILE A 393 14.22 -12.26 7.19
C ILE A 393 13.37 -12.62 8.41
N ASN A 394 12.43 -13.54 8.22
CA ASN A 394 11.53 -14.02 9.25
C ASN A 394 12.10 -15.28 9.92
N THR A 395 12.07 -15.34 11.25
CA THR A 395 12.50 -16.49 12.02
C THR A 395 11.50 -16.79 13.13
N GLU A 396 10.96 -18.02 13.18
CA GLU A 396 10.11 -18.48 14.27
C GLU A 396 10.91 -18.59 15.56
N VAL A 397 10.36 -18.08 16.67
CA VAL A 397 10.98 -18.10 18.00
C VAL A 397 9.90 -18.25 19.07
N ASP A 398 10.17 -19.09 20.06
CA ASP A 398 9.23 -19.32 21.19
C ASP A 398 9.22 -18.15 22.19
N ASP A 399 10.37 -17.48 22.38
CA ASP A 399 10.53 -16.36 23.29
C ASP A 399 11.11 -15.15 22.55
N GLN A 400 10.24 -14.35 21.96
CA GLN A 400 10.63 -13.14 21.21
C GLN A 400 11.38 -12.15 22.11
N ALA A 401 10.89 -11.88 23.32
CA ALA A 401 11.47 -10.89 24.21
C ALA A 401 12.85 -11.31 24.75
N GLY A 402 13.00 -12.56 25.16
CA GLY A 402 14.29 -13.11 25.61
C GLY A 402 15.29 -13.19 24.46
N THR A 403 14.84 -13.48 23.24
CA THR A 403 15.71 -13.50 22.07
C THR A 403 16.23 -12.10 21.72
N ILE A 404 15.37 -11.08 21.73
CA ILE A 404 15.79 -9.68 21.56
C ILE A 404 16.80 -9.27 22.64
N ALA A 405 16.55 -9.65 23.91
CA ALA A 405 17.48 -9.35 25.00
C ALA A 405 18.85 -9.99 24.80
N ARG A 406 18.91 -11.24 24.28
CA ARG A 406 20.20 -11.91 23.96
C ARG A 406 20.95 -11.18 22.84
N VAL A 407 20.24 -10.77 21.79
CA VAL A 407 20.86 -9.99 20.70
C VAL A 407 21.41 -8.68 21.23
N LEU A 408 20.64 -7.94 22.04
CA LEU A 408 21.08 -6.69 22.63
C LEU A 408 22.29 -6.84 23.55
N ALA A 409 22.38 -7.94 24.30
CA ALA A 409 23.53 -8.21 25.17
C ALA A 409 24.83 -8.37 24.38
N GLU A 410 24.78 -8.93 23.16
CA GLU A 410 25.95 -9.10 22.29
C GLU A 410 26.32 -7.81 21.54
N PHE A 411 25.30 -7.02 21.14
CA PHE A 411 25.46 -5.75 20.48
C PHE A 411 25.22 -4.57 21.44
N ASP A 412 25.56 -4.72 22.77
CA ASP A 412 25.31 -3.75 23.81
C ASP A 412 25.81 -2.35 23.39
N PRO A 413 24.99 -1.29 23.63
CA PRO A 413 25.40 0.10 23.44
C PRO A 413 26.60 0.45 24.30
N GLY A 414 27.75 0.08 23.83
CA GLY A 414 29.02 0.64 24.27
C GLY A 414 29.24 1.96 23.54
N VAL A 415 30.49 2.36 23.47
CA VAL A 415 30.90 3.56 22.73
C VAL A 415 30.65 3.43 21.19
N GLU A 416 30.32 2.21 20.69
CA GLU A 416 30.32 1.87 19.27
C GLU A 416 28.92 1.69 18.66
N THR A 417 27.84 1.66 19.46
CA THR A 417 26.47 1.45 18.97
C THR A 417 25.45 2.36 19.64
N THR A 418 24.30 2.55 18.98
CA THR A 418 23.11 3.21 19.52
C THR A 418 21.91 2.30 19.39
N VAL A 419 20.98 2.35 20.35
CA VAL A 419 19.75 1.55 20.36
C VAL A 419 18.55 2.47 20.36
N HIS A 420 17.58 2.18 19.48
CA HIS A 420 16.33 2.91 19.35
C HIS A 420 15.14 1.95 19.35
N SER A 421 14.06 2.27 20.06
CA SER A 421 12.91 1.38 20.29
C SER A 421 11.59 2.05 19.89
N MET A 422 11.44 2.43 18.62
CA MET A 422 10.19 3.00 18.11
C MET A 422 9.21 1.89 17.71
N ASP A 423 9.69 0.88 16.95
CA ASP A 423 8.94 -0.30 16.53
C ASP A 423 9.91 -1.47 16.45
N GLY A 424 9.83 -2.38 17.42
CA GLY A 424 10.89 -3.32 17.67
C GLY A 424 12.13 -2.64 18.24
N THR A 425 13.30 -3.18 17.91
CA THR A 425 14.60 -2.66 18.37
C THR A 425 15.52 -2.46 17.18
N THR A 426 15.94 -1.23 16.95
CA THR A 426 16.95 -0.87 15.98
C THR A 426 18.28 -0.63 16.69
N VAL A 427 19.33 -1.29 16.21
CA VAL A 427 20.72 -1.08 16.66
C VAL A 427 21.51 -0.51 15.49
N SER A 428 22.22 0.56 15.71
CA SER A 428 23.05 1.22 14.69
C SER A 428 24.47 1.41 15.18
N ALA A 429 25.46 1.31 14.28
CA ALA A 429 26.82 1.73 14.57
C ALA A 429 26.82 3.22 14.95
N ALA A 430 27.66 3.61 15.91
CA ALA A 430 27.76 5.00 16.36
C ALA A 430 28.23 5.95 15.23
N ASP A 431 29.01 5.45 14.28
CA ASP A 431 29.43 6.17 13.08
C ASP A 431 28.41 6.14 11.93
N GLY A 432 27.25 5.47 12.15
CA GLY A 432 26.18 5.35 11.18
C GLY A 432 26.48 4.44 9.99
N THR A 433 27.54 3.62 10.03
CA THR A 433 27.92 2.78 8.88
C THR A 433 26.96 1.62 8.62
N TRP A 434 26.36 1.05 9.64
CA TRP A 434 25.40 -0.04 9.51
C TRP A 434 24.27 0.09 10.55
N TRP A 435 23.15 -0.57 10.27
CA TRP A 435 22.06 -0.74 11.23
C TRP A 435 21.36 -2.09 11.00
N PHE A 436 20.71 -2.58 12.05
CA PHE A 436 19.68 -3.62 11.93
C PHE A 436 18.48 -3.32 12.81
N ASN A 437 17.32 -3.86 12.44
CA ASN A 437 16.10 -3.84 13.23
C ASN A 437 15.62 -5.26 13.47
N ILE A 438 15.19 -5.55 14.68
CA ILE A 438 14.49 -6.78 15.06
C ILE A 438 13.13 -6.38 15.60
N ARG A 439 12.08 -6.92 14.98
CA ARG A 439 10.71 -6.60 15.32
C ARG A 439 9.90 -7.88 15.53
N PRO A 440 9.15 -8.02 16.67
CA PRO A 440 8.20 -9.11 16.82
C PRO A 440 7.05 -8.96 15.84
N SER A 441 6.56 -10.07 15.27
CA SER A 441 5.28 -10.09 14.58
C SER A 441 4.15 -9.96 15.60
N ASN A 442 3.12 -9.17 15.27
CA ASN A 442 1.95 -9.02 16.14
C ASN A 442 0.97 -10.20 16.03
N THR A 443 1.13 -11.05 15.02
CA THR A 443 0.15 -12.09 14.65
C THR A 443 0.74 -13.50 14.68
N GLU A 444 2.06 -13.62 14.64
CA GLU A 444 2.77 -14.90 14.52
C GLU A 444 3.94 -14.97 15.48
N PRO A 445 4.35 -16.16 15.96
CA PRO A 445 5.47 -16.34 16.88
C PRO A 445 6.82 -16.22 16.14
N LEU A 446 7.07 -15.09 15.48
CA LEU A 446 8.30 -14.86 14.74
C LEU A 446 8.89 -13.47 14.98
N LEU A 447 10.20 -13.38 14.78
CA LEU A 447 10.95 -12.13 14.70
C LEU A 447 11.26 -11.81 13.22
N ARG A 448 11.07 -10.55 12.87
CA ARG A 448 11.43 -9.96 11.58
C ARG A 448 12.74 -9.23 11.73
N PHE A 449 13.71 -9.60 10.92
CA PHE A 449 15.03 -8.99 10.88
C PHE A 449 15.22 -8.23 9.58
N ASN A 450 15.74 -7.01 9.67
CA ASN A 450 16.19 -6.19 8.54
C ASN A 450 17.55 -5.59 8.90
N ALA A 451 18.49 -5.55 7.96
CA ALA A 451 19.79 -4.92 8.14
C ALA A 451 20.27 -4.22 6.88
N GLU A 452 21.11 -3.22 7.06
CA GLU A 452 21.76 -2.48 5.97
C GLU A 452 23.19 -2.10 6.37
N ALA A 453 24.10 -2.17 5.39
CA ALA A 453 25.51 -1.85 5.56
C ALA A 453 26.10 -1.29 4.25
N PRO A 454 27.32 -0.68 4.29
CA PRO A 454 27.91 -0.06 3.10
C PRO A 454 28.41 -1.04 2.05
N ASP A 455 28.62 -2.29 2.43
CA ASP A 455 29.13 -3.34 1.52
C ASP A 455 28.60 -4.72 1.90
N VAL A 456 28.72 -5.65 0.96
CA VAL A 456 28.23 -7.05 1.09
C VAL A 456 28.87 -7.76 2.28
N ALA A 457 30.16 -7.60 2.50
CA ALA A 457 30.87 -8.34 3.55
C ALA A 457 30.41 -7.89 4.95
N THR A 458 30.23 -6.58 5.15
CA THR A 458 29.71 -6.01 6.40
C THR A 458 28.25 -6.42 6.63
N MET A 459 27.42 -6.37 5.58
CA MET A 459 26.02 -6.78 5.67
C MET A 459 25.89 -8.29 6.01
N GLU A 460 26.64 -9.15 5.35
CA GLU A 460 26.63 -10.59 5.61
C GLU A 460 27.10 -10.91 7.02
N TRP A 461 28.18 -10.28 7.47
CA TRP A 461 28.65 -10.42 8.86
C TRP A 461 27.56 -10.04 9.87
N LEU A 462 26.93 -8.89 9.67
CA LEU A 462 25.87 -8.37 10.55
C LEU A 462 24.68 -9.34 10.59
N ARG A 463 24.17 -9.71 9.41
CA ARG A 463 23.07 -10.66 9.23
C ARG A 463 23.35 -11.98 9.92
N ASP A 464 24.50 -12.59 9.62
CA ASP A 464 24.83 -13.93 10.08
C ASP A 464 25.08 -13.95 11.61
N SER A 465 25.71 -12.89 12.15
CA SER A 465 25.92 -12.75 13.58
C SER A 465 24.61 -12.64 14.35
N VAL A 466 23.68 -11.78 13.88
CA VAL A 466 22.38 -11.60 14.55
C VAL A 466 21.51 -12.83 14.39
N LEU A 467 21.41 -13.41 13.20
CA LEU A 467 20.60 -14.62 12.97
C LEU A 467 21.14 -15.83 13.72
N ALA A 468 22.44 -15.96 13.97
CA ALA A 468 23.00 -17.03 14.80
C ALA A 468 22.47 -16.96 16.25
N ILE A 469 22.29 -15.75 16.79
CA ILE A 469 21.74 -15.55 18.14
C ILE A 469 20.21 -15.80 18.15
N ILE A 470 19.51 -15.33 17.11
CA ILE A 470 18.04 -15.50 17.01
C ILE A 470 17.67 -16.98 16.91
N ARG A 471 18.50 -17.80 16.22
CA ARG A 471 18.25 -19.21 15.95
C ARG A 471 18.82 -20.16 17.00
N ALA A 472 19.56 -19.65 18.00
CA ALA A 472 20.10 -20.42 19.14
C ALA A 472 19.06 -20.53 20.28
#